data_a1c8a930caab9799031c457699e4a509
#
_entry.id   a1c8a930caab9799031c457699e4a509
#
_cell.length_a   1.000
_cell.length_b   1.000
_cell.length_c   1.000
_cell.angle_alpha   90.00
_cell.angle_beta   90.00
_cell.angle_gamma   90.00
#
_symmetry.space_group_name_H-M   'P 1'
#
loop_
_entity.id
_entity.type
_entity.pdbx_description
1 polymer ?
#
loop_
_entity_poly.entity_id
_entity_poly.type
_entity_poly.pdbx_seq_one_letter_code
_entity_poly.pdbx_strand_id
1 'polypeptide(L)'
;MKKLLIAASFGISALSFTATSAVAQTTAPELSKVDWYRIELIKWVPGKGERAHELIEMFEKTDKELGLTGVIDFHVSTGEWDSIVALPMRGGIAQMGWANNPEDKKWDEAFARQVGGMDKAKVLWAEFDSLIAQRQRHIGHIDRD
;
A
#
# COMPACT_ATOMS: atom_id res chain seq x y z
N MET A 1 60.11 74.23 8.98
CA MET A 1 58.85 73.68 9.49
C MET A 1 58.62 72.37 8.81
N LYS A 2 58.93 71.20 9.47
CA LYS A 2 58.81 69.89 8.93
C LYS A 2 57.57 69.26 9.58
N LYS A 3 56.56 68.93 8.78
CA LYS A 3 55.35 68.18 9.23
C LYS A 3 55.63 66.70 9.17
N LEU A 4 55.54 66.07 10.32
CA LEU A 4 55.66 64.62 10.49
C LEU A 4 54.26 63.98 10.25
N LEU A 5 54.13 63.10 9.24
CA LEU A 5 52.95 62.31 9.00
C LEU A 5 53.15 60.91 9.64
N ILE A 6 52.33 60.61 10.62
CA ILE A 6 52.27 59.32 11.26
C ILE A 6 51.19 58.51 10.51
N ALA A 7 51.59 57.42 9.85
CA ALA A 7 50.70 56.50 9.23
C ALA A 7 50.34 55.35 10.25
N ALA A 8 49.12 55.31 10.67
CA ALA A 8 48.59 54.20 11.52
C ALA A 8 48.09 53.05 10.62
N SER A 9 48.80 51.95 10.68
CA SER A 9 48.36 50.70 10.00
C SER A 9 47.39 49.96 10.86
N PHE A 10 46.14 49.90 10.44
CA PHE A 10 45.09 48.99 11.03
C PHE A 10 45.24 47.63 10.41
N GLY A 11 45.69 46.63 11.19
CA GLY A 11 45.69 45.25 10.82
C GLY A 11 44.30 44.63 11.06
N ILE A 12 43.63 44.27 9.97
CA ILE A 12 42.37 43.52 10.04
C ILE A 12 42.71 42.03 10.10
N SER A 13 42.57 41.42 11.29
CA SER A 13 42.65 39.96 11.45
C SER A 13 41.33 39.34 11.03
N ALA A 14 41.32 38.68 9.87
CA ALA A 14 40.17 37.88 9.41
C ALA A 14 40.13 36.55 10.17
N LEU A 15 39.21 36.40 11.11
CA LEU A 15 38.87 35.11 11.71
C LEU A 15 38.05 34.29 10.71
N SER A 16 38.71 33.30 10.10
CA SER A 16 38.04 32.31 9.24
C SER A 16 37.31 31.30 10.12
N PHE A 17 35.99 31.44 10.26
CA PHE A 17 35.12 30.39 10.82
C PHE A 17 34.95 29.27 9.79
N THR A 18 35.63 28.16 9.94
CA THR A 18 35.35 26.95 9.23
C THR A 18 34.12 26.31 9.87
N ALA A 19 32.94 26.53 9.28
CA ALA A 19 31.73 25.78 9.64
C ALA A 19 31.88 24.33 9.17
N THR A 20 32.27 23.46 10.06
CA THR A 20 32.17 22.00 9.84
C THR A 20 30.69 21.64 9.84
N SER A 21 30.11 21.46 8.67
CA SER A 21 28.79 20.84 8.52
C SER A 21 28.88 19.39 8.99
N ALA A 22 28.51 19.13 10.24
CA ALA A 22 28.26 17.78 10.71
C ALA A 22 27.03 17.27 9.96
N VAL A 23 27.26 16.53 8.86
CA VAL A 23 26.20 15.73 8.23
C VAL A 23 25.91 14.62 9.23
N ALA A 24 24.80 14.77 9.96
CA ALA A 24 24.27 13.66 10.74
C ALA A 24 23.95 12.54 9.75
N GLN A 25 24.75 11.48 9.75
CA GLN A 25 24.39 10.24 9.08
C GLN A 25 23.17 9.67 9.82
N THR A 26 21.98 10.05 9.38
CA THR A 26 20.77 9.33 9.79
C THR A 26 20.83 7.96 9.12
N THR A 27 21.18 6.95 9.89
CA THR A 27 21.02 5.55 9.47
C THR A 27 19.56 5.39 9.03
N ALA A 28 19.35 4.94 7.80
CA ALA A 28 18.00 4.67 7.33
C ALA A 28 17.32 3.68 8.30
N PRO A 29 16.07 3.92 8.69
CA PRO A 29 15.38 3.01 9.60
C PRO A 29 15.34 1.61 8.99
N GLU A 30 15.69 0.62 9.78
CA GLU A 30 15.54 -0.79 9.40
C GLU A 30 14.05 -1.12 9.36
N LEU A 31 13.59 -1.63 8.21
CA LEU A 31 12.20 -2.05 8.06
C LEU A 31 11.99 -3.41 8.73
N SER A 32 10.89 -3.57 9.44
CA SER A 32 10.50 -4.85 10.02
C SER A 32 10.35 -5.91 8.93
N LYS A 33 10.82 -7.13 9.24
CA LYS A 33 10.65 -8.29 8.36
C LYS A 33 9.24 -8.86 8.52
N VAL A 34 8.26 -8.21 7.89
CA VAL A 34 6.85 -8.57 8.00
C VAL A 34 6.18 -8.58 6.64
N ASP A 35 5.17 -9.43 6.48
CA ASP A 35 4.25 -9.40 5.35
C ASP A 35 2.97 -8.69 5.74
N TRP A 36 2.69 -7.56 5.10
CA TRP A 36 1.50 -6.77 5.35
C TRP A 36 0.31 -7.26 4.55
N TYR A 37 -0.86 -7.25 5.19
CA TYR A 37 -2.13 -7.65 4.60
C TYR A 37 -3.22 -6.63 4.84
N ARG A 38 -4.08 -6.42 3.84
CA ARG A 38 -5.41 -5.87 4.02
C ARG A 38 -6.34 -7.03 4.33
N ILE A 39 -6.99 -6.98 5.50
CA ILE A 39 -7.87 -8.04 5.98
C ILE A 39 -9.30 -7.53 5.85
N GLU A 40 -10.16 -8.27 5.16
CA GLU A 40 -11.57 -7.96 5.01
C GLU A 40 -12.40 -9.05 5.71
N LEU A 41 -13.28 -8.62 6.62
CA LEU A 41 -14.30 -9.48 7.22
C LEU A 41 -15.60 -9.19 6.49
N ILE A 42 -16.21 -10.22 5.94
CA ILE A 42 -17.35 -10.09 5.03
C ILE A 42 -18.51 -10.91 5.57
N LYS A 43 -19.69 -10.27 5.56
CA LYS A 43 -20.98 -10.92 5.78
C LYS A 43 -21.79 -10.81 4.50
N TRP A 44 -22.21 -11.93 3.98
CA TRP A 44 -23.02 -11.94 2.77
C TRP A 44 -24.48 -11.61 3.05
N VAL A 45 -25.14 -11.05 2.06
CA VAL A 45 -26.60 -10.95 2.07
C VAL A 45 -27.16 -12.39 2.14
N PRO A 46 -28.14 -12.67 3.01
CA PRO A 46 -28.69 -14.01 3.16
C PRO A 46 -29.08 -14.66 1.82
N GLY A 47 -28.59 -15.89 1.60
CA GLY A 47 -28.81 -16.64 0.37
C GLY A 47 -27.99 -16.19 -0.85
N LYS A 48 -27.04 -15.25 -0.68
CA LYS A 48 -26.21 -14.76 -1.78
C LYS A 48 -24.76 -15.26 -1.77
N GLY A 49 -24.39 -16.07 -0.79
CA GLY A 49 -23.00 -16.56 -0.65
C GLY A 49 -22.54 -17.38 -1.87
N GLU A 50 -23.39 -18.27 -2.43
CA GLU A 50 -23.05 -19.05 -3.62
C GLU A 50 -22.69 -18.14 -4.81
N ARG A 51 -23.53 -17.14 -5.08
CA ARG A 51 -23.23 -16.18 -6.16
C ARG A 51 -21.97 -15.35 -5.90
N ALA A 52 -21.72 -15.01 -4.64
CA ALA A 52 -20.49 -14.32 -4.26
C ALA A 52 -19.26 -15.18 -4.56
N HIS A 53 -19.29 -16.47 -4.24
CA HIS A 53 -18.20 -17.41 -4.53
C HIS A 53 -17.94 -17.57 -6.03
N GLU A 54 -18.99 -17.63 -6.88
CA GLU A 54 -18.82 -17.66 -8.33
C GLU A 54 -18.03 -16.43 -8.84
N LEU A 55 -18.30 -15.24 -8.28
CA LEU A 55 -17.56 -14.04 -8.65
C LEU A 55 -16.12 -14.06 -8.11
N ILE A 56 -15.92 -14.57 -6.89
CA ILE A 56 -14.59 -14.76 -6.30
C ILE A 56 -13.74 -15.69 -7.17
N GLU A 57 -14.29 -16.80 -7.67
CA GLU A 57 -13.59 -17.70 -8.59
C GLU A 57 -13.12 -16.97 -9.86
N MET A 58 -13.91 -16.01 -10.37
CA MET A 58 -13.50 -15.18 -11.51
C MET A 58 -12.33 -14.25 -11.14
N PHE A 59 -12.33 -13.67 -9.94
CA PHE A 59 -11.23 -12.85 -9.44
C PHE A 59 -9.96 -13.66 -9.24
N GLU A 60 -10.06 -14.84 -8.63
CA GLU A 60 -8.92 -15.76 -8.46
C GLU A 60 -8.31 -16.20 -9.79
N LYS A 61 -9.13 -16.37 -10.83
CA LYS A 61 -8.63 -16.69 -12.16
C LYS A 61 -7.80 -15.54 -12.74
N THR A 62 -8.21 -14.30 -12.47
CA THR A 62 -7.43 -13.11 -12.84
C THR A 62 -6.12 -13.05 -12.07
N ASP A 63 -6.14 -13.34 -10.77
CA ASP A 63 -4.94 -13.42 -9.94
C ASP A 63 -3.94 -14.44 -10.49
N LYS A 64 -4.43 -15.64 -10.86
CA LYS A 64 -3.61 -16.71 -11.46
C LYS A 64 -3.01 -16.27 -12.80
N GLU A 65 -3.77 -15.58 -13.67
CA GLU A 65 -3.26 -15.03 -14.94
C GLU A 65 -2.09 -14.07 -14.70
N LEU A 66 -2.19 -13.26 -13.65
CA LEU A 66 -1.17 -12.25 -13.31
C LEU A 66 -0.03 -12.81 -12.44
N GLY A 67 -0.06 -14.10 -12.07
CA GLY A 67 0.91 -14.69 -11.16
C GLY A 67 0.83 -14.14 -9.74
N LEU A 68 -0.30 -13.57 -9.36
CA LEU A 68 -0.53 -13.07 -8.00
C LEU A 68 -0.87 -14.24 -7.08
N THR A 69 -0.15 -14.32 -5.97
CA THR A 69 -0.30 -15.39 -4.96
C THR A 69 -0.40 -14.79 -3.56
N GLY A 70 -0.80 -15.61 -2.59
CA GLY A 70 -0.80 -15.23 -1.17
C GLY A 70 -2.09 -14.60 -0.68
N VAL A 71 -3.16 -14.56 -1.49
CA VAL A 71 -4.51 -14.30 -0.97
C VAL A 71 -4.93 -15.51 -0.13
N ILE A 72 -5.44 -15.24 1.06
CA ILE A 72 -5.95 -16.25 1.98
C ILE A 72 -7.42 -15.92 2.20
N ASP A 73 -8.30 -16.87 1.87
CA ASP A 73 -9.74 -16.76 2.13
C ASP A 73 -10.18 -17.87 3.09
N PHE A 74 -10.71 -17.48 4.24
CA PHE A 74 -11.30 -18.36 5.21
C PHE A 74 -12.82 -18.32 5.07
N HIS A 75 -13.45 -19.43 4.67
CA HIS A 75 -14.89 -19.58 4.76
C HIS A 75 -15.25 -19.93 6.21
N VAL A 76 -15.93 -19.02 6.87
CA VAL A 76 -16.23 -19.11 8.30
C VAL A 76 -17.60 -19.77 8.50
N SER A 77 -17.62 -20.87 9.27
CA SER A 77 -18.85 -21.66 9.49
C SER A 77 -19.61 -21.25 10.76
N THR A 78 -19.02 -20.42 11.61
CA THR A 78 -19.60 -19.98 12.90
C THR A 78 -19.25 -18.53 13.21
N GLY A 79 -20.12 -17.85 13.97
CA GLY A 79 -19.90 -16.45 14.36
C GLY A 79 -20.62 -15.44 13.48
N GLU A 80 -20.12 -14.23 13.46
CA GLU A 80 -20.78 -13.10 12.82
C GLU A 80 -20.48 -13.01 11.32
N TRP A 81 -19.28 -13.44 10.92
CA TRP A 81 -18.73 -13.26 9.57
C TRP A 81 -18.81 -14.57 8.77
N ASP A 82 -19.03 -14.46 7.47
CA ASP A 82 -19.10 -15.59 6.56
C ASP A 82 -17.76 -15.84 5.86
N SER A 83 -16.96 -14.79 5.66
CA SER A 83 -15.62 -14.87 5.04
C SER A 83 -14.63 -13.91 5.68
N ILE A 84 -13.37 -14.34 5.81
CA ILE A 84 -12.24 -13.50 6.23
C ILE A 84 -11.17 -13.62 5.15
N VAL A 85 -10.94 -12.52 4.43
CA VAL A 85 -10.00 -12.49 3.31
C VAL A 85 -8.77 -11.67 3.70
N ALA A 86 -7.57 -12.24 3.55
CA ALA A 86 -6.31 -11.55 3.71
C ALA A 86 -5.65 -11.33 2.35
N LEU A 87 -5.58 -10.07 1.92
CA LEU A 87 -5.05 -9.63 0.65
C LEU A 87 -3.62 -9.08 0.85
N PRO A 88 -2.58 -9.67 0.24
CA PRO A 88 -1.20 -9.21 0.42
C PRO A 88 -1.00 -7.76 -0.04
N MET A 89 -0.37 -6.96 0.79
CA MET A 89 0.08 -5.62 0.44
C MET A 89 1.53 -5.69 -0.06
N ARG A 90 1.73 -5.89 -1.36
CA ARG A 90 3.05 -6.15 -1.96
C ARG A 90 4.03 -4.99 -1.84
N GLY A 91 3.53 -3.76 -1.79
CA GLY A 91 4.31 -2.55 -1.46
C GLY A 91 4.42 -2.27 0.04
N GLY A 92 3.99 -3.22 0.88
CA GLY A 92 3.99 -3.07 2.34
C GLY A 92 3.03 -1.98 2.81
N ILE A 93 3.23 -1.53 4.06
CA ILE A 93 2.39 -0.48 4.66
C ILE A 93 2.41 0.83 3.86
N ALA A 94 3.45 1.09 3.06
CA ALA A 94 3.56 2.28 2.24
C ALA A 94 2.43 2.41 1.21
N GLN A 95 1.79 1.30 0.81
CA GLN A 95 0.62 1.32 -0.09
C GLN A 95 -0.54 2.15 0.45
N MET A 96 -0.64 2.34 1.77
CA MET A 96 -1.67 3.17 2.39
C MET A 96 -1.60 4.65 1.95
N GLY A 97 -0.43 5.11 1.54
CA GLY A 97 -0.21 6.49 1.07
C GLY A 97 -0.27 6.64 -0.45
N TRP A 98 -0.50 5.58 -1.22
CA TRP A 98 -0.52 5.69 -2.66
C TRP A 98 -1.86 6.22 -3.17
N ALA A 99 -1.80 7.25 -4.02
CA ALA A 99 -3.00 7.76 -4.70
C ALA A 99 -3.49 6.78 -5.78
N ASN A 100 -2.58 6.03 -6.39
CA ASN A 100 -2.88 4.99 -7.38
C ASN A 100 -1.91 3.82 -7.16
N ASN A 101 -2.43 2.61 -7.17
CA ASN A 101 -1.63 1.40 -7.16
C ASN A 101 -1.50 0.88 -8.60
N PRO A 102 -0.28 0.77 -9.16
CA PRO A 102 -0.09 0.28 -10.53
C PRO A 102 -0.57 -1.17 -10.73
N GLU A 103 -0.58 -1.98 -9.65
CA GLU A 103 -1.05 -3.37 -9.69
C GLU A 103 -2.56 -3.41 -9.88
N ASP A 104 -3.33 -2.52 -9.23
CA ASP A 104 -4.78 -2.47 -9.35
C ASP A 104 -5.20 -2.21 -10.81
N LYS A 105 -4.52 -1.27 -11.49
CA LYS A 105 -4.78 -0.99 -12.89
C LYS A 105 -4.53 -2.21 -13.79
N LYS A 106 -3.42 -2.93 -13.58
CA LYS A 106 -3.11 -4.15 -14.34
C LYS A 106 -4.15 -5.23 -14.09
N TRP A 107 -4.59 -5.34 -12.85
CA TRP A 107 -5.61 -6.30 -12.45
C TRP A 107 -6.95 -5.99 -13.12
N ASP A 108 -7.41 -4.74 -13.07
CA ASP A 108 -8.65 -4.29 -13.70
C ASP A 108 -8.65 -4.55 -15.22
N GLU A 109 -7.52 -4.27 -15.88
CA GLU A 109 -7.36 -4.54 -17.31
C GLU A 109 -7.40 -6.05 -17.63
N ALA A 110 -6.79 -6.90 -16.78
CA ALA A 110 -6.83 -8.36 -16.95
C ALA A 110 -8.24 -8.90 -16.72
N PHE A 111 -8.90 -8.47 -15.65
CA PHE A 111 -10.28 -8.85 -15.37
C PHE A 111 -11.23 -8.41 -16.48
N ALA A 112 -11.09 -7.18 -16.97
CA ALA A 112 -11.89 -6.69 -18.10
C ALA A 112 -11.69 -7.55 -19.36
N ARG A 113 -10.47 -7.97 -19.68
CA ARG A 113 -10.23 -8.91 -20.80
C ARG A 113 -10.92 -10.24 -20.58
N GLN A 114 -10.83 -10.79 -19.37
CA GLN A 114 -11.42 -12.09 -19.02
C GLN A 114 -12.94 -12.08 -19.19
N VAL A 115 -13.62 -10.99 -18.80
CA VAL A 115 -15.10 -10.91 -18.81
C VAL A 115 -15.69 -10.30 -20.06
N GLY A 116 -14.86 -9.84 -21.00
CA GLY A 116 -15.28 -9.29 -22.29
C GLY A 116 -15.53 -7.79 -22.30
N GLY A 117 -14.77 -7.04 -21.49
CA GLY A 117 -14.69 -5.59 -21.53
C GLY A 117 -14.90 -4.90 -20.19
N MET A 118 -14.43 -3.64 -20.12
CA MET A 118 -14.47 -2.83 -18.89
C MET A 118 -15.89 -2.60 -18.36
N ASP A 119 -16.87 -2.43 -19.24
CA ASP A 119 -18.26 -2.19 -18.80
C ASP A 119 -18.85 -3.42 -18.13
N LYS A 120 -18.55 -4.63 -18.64
CA LYS A 120 -18.93 -5.88 -17.98
C LYS A 120 -18.21 -6.05 -16.63
N ALA A 121 -16.92 -5.73 -16.57
CA ALA A 121 -16.16 -5.78 -15.32
C ALA A 121 -16.80 -4.87 -14.25
N LYS A 122 -17.18 -3.65 -14.60
CA LYS A 122 -17.87 -2.73 -13.69
C LYS A 122 -19.22 -3.29 -13.19
N VAL A 123 -19.98 -3.91 -14.07
CA VAL A 123 -21.27 -4.52 -13.68
C VAL A 123 -21.05 -5.66 -12.68
N LEU A 124 -20.04 -6.53 -12.93
CA LEU A 124 -19.72 -7.63 -12.02
C LEU A 124 -19.19 -7.14 -10.66
N TRP A 125 -18.39 -6.06 -10.64
CA TRP A 125 -17.97 -5.42 -9.40
C TRP A 125 -19.15 -4.83 -8.63
N ALA A 126 -20.05 -4.14 -9.30
CA ALA A 126 -21.26 -3.59 -8.67
C ALA A 126 -22.17 -4.71 -8.14
N GLU A 127 -22.29 -5.82 -8.89
CA GLU A 127 -22.99 -7.00 -8.43
C GLU A 127 -22.34 -7.55 -7.16
N PHE A 128 -21.03 -7.80 -7.16
CA PHE A 128 -20.29 -8.31 -6.02
C PHE A 128 -20.49 -7.45 -4.77
N ASP A 129 -20.35 -6.13 -4.90
CA ASP A 129 -20.58 -5.22 -3.78
C ASP A 129 -22.04 -5.30 -3.26
N SER A 130 -23.01 -5.54 -4.12
CA SER A 130 -24.41 -5.70 -3.74
C SER A 130 -24.71 -6.98 -2.95
N LEU A 131 -23.84 -7.99 -3.04
CA LEU A 131 -23.96 -9.26 -2.31
C LEU A 131 -23.43 -9.16 -0.88
N ILE A 132 -22.75 -8.06 -0.52
CA ILE A 132 -22.15 -7.86 0.79
C ILE A 132 -23.12 -7.09 1.68
N ALA A 133 -23.60 -7.75 2.74
CA ALA A 133 -24.45 -7.13 3.75
C ALA A 133 -23.64 -6.24 4.71
N GLN A 134 -22.43 -6.68 5.06
CA GLN A 134 -21.51 -5.95 5.96
C GLN A 134 -20.06 -6.26 5.60
N ARG A 135 -19.21 -5.23 5.68
CA ARG A 135 -17.76 -5.36 5.46
C ARG A 135 -17.00 -4.57 6.50
N GLN A 136 -15.98 -5.19 7.10
CA GLN A 136 -14.98 -4.51 7.90
C GLN A 136 -13.60 -4.66 7.27
N ARG A 137 -12.76 -3.63 7.36
CA ARG A 137 -11.41 -3.63 6.81
C ARG A 137 -10.41 -3.33 7.89
N HIS A 138 -9.35 -4.12 7.93
CA HIS A 138 -8.23 -3.99 8.85
C HIS A 138 -6.92 -4.07 8.08
N ILE A 139 -5.85 -3.56 8.69
CA ILE A 139 -4.47 -3.77 8.24
C ILE A 139 -3.77 -4.58 9.32
N GLY A 140 -3.09 -5.61 8.92
CA GLY A 140 -2.32 -6.48 9.82
C GLY A 140 -1.05 -6.96 9.15
N HIS A 141 -0.21 -7.66 9.88
CA HIS A 141 0.99 -8.26 9.33
C HIS A 141 1.24 -9.64 9.93
N ILE A 142 2.04 -10.41 9.22
CA ILE A 142 2.62 -11.67 9.69
C ILE A 142 4.11 -11.44 9.81
N ASP A 143 4.69 -11.79 10.96
CA ASP A 143 6.13 -11.72 11.18
C ASP A 143 6.82 -12.79 10.31
N ARG A 144 7.96 -12.42 9.70
CA ARG A 144 8.84 -13.37 9.01
C ARG A 144 9.98 -13.75 9.96
N ASP A 145 10.24 -15.01 10.05
CA ASP A 145 11.40 -15.56 10.76
C ASP A 145 12.73 -15.19 10.07
#